data_55e02ab901c226cb4082490511669c79
#
_entry.id   55e02ab901c226cb4082490511669c79
#
_cell.length_a   1.000
_cell.length_b   1.000
_cell.length_c   1.000
_cell.angle_alpha   90.00
_cell.angle_beta   90.00
_cell.angle_gamma   90.00
#
_symmetry.space_group_name_H-M   'P 1'
#
loop_
_entity.id
_entity.type
_entity.pdbx_description
1 polymer ?
#
loop_
_entity_poly.entity_id
_entity_poly.type
_entity_poly.pdbx_seq_one_letter_code
_entity_poly.pdbx_strand_id
1 'polypeptide(L)'
;MTDDLIRIILADDHQVLRAGLKALLESEPDMKVVGEASTGEEAVEKAAFLKPDVVVMDLSMPGIGGLEATRTIAEAGVSKVLVLTMHAEEEYLLPVLEAGGSGYVKKTSADMDLTAAIRTVAKDEVFLYPNAARLLLQGFRVRGDKKDDDPLHRLTERERDVLTMTAEGFSSSEIGEKLFISPKTVDTYRSRIMQKLELTHRSELVRFALNAGLLKAK
;
A
#
# COMPACT_ATOMS: atom_id res chain seq x y z
N MET A 1 -4.39 -36.35 10.53
CA MET A 1 -3.64 -35.23 9.97
C MET A 1 -4.64 -34.09 9.93
N THR A 2 -4.62 -33.19 10.88
CA THR A 2 -5.42 -31.97 10.86
C THR A 2 -4.83 -31.11 9.77
N ASP A 3 -5.50 -31.07 8.59
CA ASP A 3 -5.21 -30.06 7.58
C ASP A 3 -5.45 -28.71 8.24
N ASP A 4 -4.38 -28.01 8.60
CA ASP A 4 -4.48 -26.64 9.10
C ASP A 4 -4.93 -25.76 7.92
N LEU A 5 -6.25 -25.50 7.88
CA LEU A 5 -6.84 -24.59 6.92
C LEU A 5 -6.24 -23.20 7.06
N ILE A 6 -5.64 -22.69 6.02
CA ILE A 6 -5.13 -21.32 5.95
C ILE A 6 -6.34 -20.37 6.00
N ARG A 7 -6.45 -19.63 7.08
CA ARG A 7 -7.53 -18.65 7.32
C ARG A 7 -7.16 -17.31 6.72
N ILE A 8 -7.99 -16.80 5.82
CA ILE A 8 -7.67 -15.65 4.99
C ILE A 8 -8.71 -14.54 5.19
N ILE A 9 -8.26 -13.30 5.30
CA ILE A 9 -9.09 -12.10 5.08
C ILE A 9 -8.77 -11.54 3.71
N LEU A 10 -9.82 -11.19 2.94
CA LEU A 10 -9.71 -10.44 1.68
C LEU A 10 -10.07 -8.98 1.91
N ALA A 11 -9.12 -8.09 1.70
CA ALA A 11 -9.28 -6.64 1.81
C ALA A 11 -9.09 -5.98 0.44
N ASP A 12 -10.19 -5.59 -0.19
CA ASP A 12 -10.25 -4.94 -1.50
C ASP A 12 -11.56 -4.15 -1.59
N ASP A 13 -11.57 -2.94 -2.11
CA ASP A 13 -12.77 -2.12 -2.23
C ASP A 13 -13.64 -2.51 -3.44
N HIS A 14 -13.09 -3.30 -4.40
CA HIS A 14 -13.79 -3.78 -5.57
C HIS A 14 -14.57 -5.06 -5.28
N GLN A 15 -15.87 -4.94 -5.02
CA GLN A 15 -16.74 -6.07 -4.63
C GLN A 15 -16.71 -7.25 -5.62
N VAL A 16 -16.71 -6.99 -6.93
CA VAL A 16 -16.71 -8.05 -7.96
C VAL A 16 -15.40 -8.84 -7.94
N LEU A 17 -14.27 -8.13 -7.84
CA LEU A 17 -12.95 -8.76 -7.74
C LEU A 17 -12.84 -9.58 -6.45
N ARG A 18 -13.25 -9.02 -5.32
CA ARG A 18 -13.24 -9.70 -4.02
C ARG A 18 -14.07 -10.98 -4.05
N ALA A 19 -15.26 -10.95 -4.66
CA ALA A 19 -16.09 -12.15 -4.84
C ALA A 19 -15.41 -13.22 -5.72
N GLY A 20 -14.74 -12.81 -6.80
CA GLY A 20 -13.96 -13.69 -7.66
C GLY A 20 -12.78 -14.32 -6.94
N LEU A 21 -12.00 -13.54 -6.20
CA LEU A 21 -10.88 -14.02 -5.39
C LEU A 21 -11.35 -14.98 -4.30
N LYS A 22 -12.47 -14.69 -3.66
CA LYS A 22 -13.06 -15.60 -2.67
C LYS A 22 -13.40 -16.94 -3.29
N ALA A 23 -14.08 -16.95 -4.44
CA ALA A 23 -14.41 -18.21 -5.13
C ALA A 23 -13.16 -18.99 -5.53
N LEU A 24 -12.11 -18.31 -6.00
CA LEU A 24 -10.82 -18.91 -6.32
C LEU A 24 -10.19 -19.57 -5.08
N LEU A 25 -10.10 -18.86 -3.96
CA LEU A 25 -9.46 -19.36 -2.75
C LEU A 25 -10.27 -20.48 -2.09
N GLU A 26 -11.59 -20.37 -2.07
CA GLU A 26 -12.46 -21.40 -1.51
C GLU A 26 -12.57 -22.67 -2.40
N SER A 27 -12.06 -22.64 -3.64
CA SER A 27 -11.89 -23.85 -4.45
C SER A 27 -10.69 -24.70 -4.01
N GLU A 28 -9.76 -24.12 -3.24
CA GLU A 28 -8.60 -24.82 -2.69
C GLU A 28 -8.97 -25.53 -1.37
N PRO A 29 -8.65 -26.82 -1.21
CA PRO A 29 -9.07 -27.58 -0.03
C PRO A 29 -8.43 -27.14 1.29
N ASP A 30 -7.28 -26.44 1.20
CA ASP A 30 -6.47 -25.98 2.32
C ASP A 30 -6.68 -24.49 2.65
N MET A 31 -7.65 -23.81 2.03
CA MET A 31 -7.87 -22.37 2.22
C MET A 31 -9.31 -22.06 2.64
N LYS A 32 -9.48 -21.05 3.49
CA LYS A 32 -10.78 -20.55 3.90
C LYS A 32 -10.79 -19.05 4.06
N VAL A 33 -11.68 -18.35 3.37
CA VAL A 33 -11.93 -16.94 3.58
C VAL A 33 -12.82 -16.78 4.84
N VAL A 34 -12.24 -16.21 5.89
CA VAL A 34 -12.90 -16.01 7.20
C VAL A 34 -13.44 -14.60 7.37
N GLY A 35 -13.07 -13.66 6.49
CA GLY A 35 -13.54 -12.28 6.53
C GLY A 35 -13.25 -11.55 5.23
N GLU A 36 -14.00 -10.47 5.02
CA GLU A 36 -13.84 -9.54 3.89
C GLU A 36 -13.82 -8.12 4.44
N ALA A 37 -13.04 -7.23 3.82
CA ALA A 37 -12.94 -5.81 4.16
C ALA A 37 -12.95 -4.97 2.88
N SER A 38 -13.51 -3.77 2.97
CA SER A 38 -13.56 -2.79 1.87
C SER A 38 -12.77 -1.52 2.17
N THR A 39 -12.23 -1.39 3.37
CA THR A 39 -11.38 -0.27 3.80
C THR A 39 -10.19 -0.78 4.63
N GLY A 40 -9.17 0.06 4.77
CA GLY A 40 -8.02 -0.27 5.60
C GLY A 40 -8.38 -0.47 7.06
N GLU A 41 -9.27 0.37 7.60
CA GLU A 41 -9.76 0.29 8.98
C GLU A 41 -10.49 -1.03 9.26
N GLU A 42 -11.41 -1.42 8.34
CA GLU A 42 -12.10 -2.70 8.45
C GLU A 42 -11.14 -3.89 8.43
N ALA A 43 -10.10 -3.82 7.59
CA ALA A 43 -9.09 -4.87 7.51
C ALA A 43 -8.33 -5.01 8.83
N VAL A 44 -7.90 -3.90 9.44
CA VAL A 44 -7.22 -3.88 10.74
C VAL A 44 -8.12 -4.44 11.84
N GLU A 45 -9.37 -3.95 11.94
CA GLU A 45 -10.31 -4.41 12.96
C GLU A 45 -10.59 -5.91 12.84
N LYS A 46 -10.88 -6.38 11.63
CA LYS A 46 -11.16 -7.80 11.38
C LYS A 46 -9.94 -8.68 11.58
N ALA A 47 -8.74 -8.22 11.23
CA ALA A 47 -7.50 -8.96 11.50
C ALA A 47 -7.27 -9.14 13.00
N ALA A 48 -7.47 -8.10 13.79
CA ALA A 48 -7.33 -8.17 15.25
C ALA A 48 -8.35 -9.12 15.89
N PHE A 49 -9.60 -9.12 15.40
CA PHE A 49 -10.68 -9.93 15.94
C PHE A 49 -10.61 -11.40 15.48
N LEU A 50 -10.44 -11.63 14.17
CA LEU A 50 -10.50 -12.96 13.58
C LEU A 50 -9.17 -13.70 13.63
N LYS A 51 -8.05 -12.98 13.77
CA LYS A 51 -6.68 -13.51 13.79
C LYS A 51 -6.45 -14.52 12.64
N PRO A 52 -6.57 -14.07 11.37
CA PRO A 52 -6.30 -14.92 10.22
C PRO A 52 -4.81 -15.23 10.10
N ASP A 53 -4.46 -16.27 9.36
CA ASP A 53 -3.06 -16.55 9.04
C ASP A 53 -2.52 -15.53 8.04
N VAL A 54 -3.33 -15.17 7.04
CA VAL A 54 -2.95 -14.23 5.98
C VAL A 54 -4.06 -13.21 5.73
N VAL A 55 -3.68 -11.94 5.60
CA VAL A 55 -4.52 -10.89 5.05
C VAL A 55 -4.05 -10.59 3.63
N VAL A 56 -4.91 -10.81 2.64
CA VAL A 56 -4.68 -10.37 1.26
C VAL A 56 -5.18 -8.94 1.16
N MET A 57 -4.27 -8.00 0.89
CA MET A 57 -4.48 -6.57 1.06
C MET A 57 -4.31 -5.80 -0.24
N ASP A 58 -5.35 -5.14 -0.72
CA ASP A 58 -5.19 -4.12 -1.77
C ASP A 58 -4.62 -2.82 -1.19
N LEU A 59 -3.73 -2.18 -1.94
CA LEU A 59 -3.15 -0.88 -1.56
C LEU A 59 -4.13 0.27 -1.76
N SER A 60 -4.96 0.20 -2.79
CA SER A 60 -5.80 1.31 -3.28
C SER A 60 -7.18 1.34 -2.62
N MET A 61 -7.26 1.11 -1.33
CA MET A 61 -8.52 1.17 -0.59
C MET A 61 -8.78 2.56 0.01
N PRO A 62 -10.07 2.93 0.22
CA PRO A 62 -10.42 4.15 0.96
C PRO A 62 -10.01 4.08 2.43
N GLY A 63 -10.05 5.23 3.10
CA GLY A 63 -9.68 5.36 4.51
C GLY A 63 -8.18 5.51 4.72
N ILE A 64 -7.59 4.76 5.65
CA ILE A 64 -6.15 4.79 5.93
C ILE A 64 -5.32 4.19 4.78
N GLY A 65 -5.97 3.48 3.83
CA GLY A 65 -5.32 2.81 2.72
C GLY A 65 -4.64 1.49 3.12
N GLY A 66 -4.33 0.67 2.09
CA GLY A 66 -3.79 -0.68 2.34
C GLY A 66 -2.37 -0.69 2.89
N LEU A 67 -1.53 0.30 2.56
CA LEU A 67 -0.15 0.34 3.05
C LEU A 67 -0.08 0.62 4.57
N GLU A 68 -0.89 1.56 5.05
CA GLU A 68 -0.96 1.87 6.49
C GLU A 68 -1.65 0.74 7.28
N ALA A 69 -2.69 0.14 6.68
CA ALA A 69 -3.32 -1.06 7.24
C ALA A 69 -2.32 -2.23 7.35
N THR A 70 -1.48 -2.44 6.32
CA THR A 70 -0.39 -3.42 6.34
C THR A 70 0.55 -3.18 7.51
N ARG A 71 1.02 -1.95 7.70
CA ARG A 71 1.90 -1.57 8.81
C ARG A 71 1.26 -1.88 10.15
N THR A 72 0.03 -1.45 10.36
CA THR A 72 -0.69 -1.65 11.62
C THR A 72 -0.87 -3.13 11.96
N ILE A 73 -1.22 -3.96 10.96
CA ILE A 73 -1.42 -5.41 11.17
C ILE A 73 -0.06 -6.10 11.45
N ALA A 74 0.99 -5.73 10.72
CA ALA A 74 2.32 -6.31 10.89
C ALA A 74 2.94 -5.93 12.24
N GLU A 75 2.84 -4.68 12.67
CA GLU A 75 3.31 -4.21 13.97
C GLU A 75 2.58 -4.89 15.14
N ALA A 76 1.29 -5.16 14.98
CA ALA A 76 0.51 -5.92 15.96
C ALA A 76 0.87 -7.41 16.00
N GLY A 77 1.56 -7.94 14.98
CA GLY A 77 1.97 -9.35 14.89
C GLY A 77 0.82 -10.36 14.84
N VAL A 78 -0.38 -9.93 14.45
CA VAL A 78 -1.59 -10.75 14.49
C VAL A 78 -1.81 -11.60 13.25
N SER A 79 -1.22 -11.21 12.11
CA SER A 79 -1.37 -11.88 10.81
C SER A 79 -0.23 -11.51 9.88
N LYS A 80 0.05 -12.36 8.88
CA LYS A 80 0.91 -12.01 7.76
C LYS A 80 0.10 -11.22 6.73
N VAL A 81 0.74 -10.29 6.03
CA VAL A 81 0.07 -9.48 5.00
C VAL A 81 0.69 -9.75 3.64
N LEU A 82 -0.13 -10.27 2.72
CA LEU A 82 0.20 -10.43 1.31
C LEU A 82 -0.47 -9.31 0.53
N VAL A 83 0.32 -8.43 -0.06
CA VAL A 83 -0.23 -7.31 -0.85
C VAL A 83 -0.63 -7.78 -2.24
N LEU A 84 -1.85 -7.43 -2.66
CA LEU A 84 -2.41 -7.69 -3.98
C LEU A 84 -2.82 -6.37 -4.62
N THR A 85 -2.17 -5.94 -5.71
CA THR A 85 -2.38 -4.59 -6.25
C THR A 85 -2.20 -4.52 -7.76
N MET A 86 -2.75 -3.47 -8.38
CA MET A 86 -2.55 -3.12 -9.79
C MET A 86 -1.26 -2.31 -10.03
N HIS A 87 -0.65 -1.80 -8.97
CA HIS A 87 0.54 -0.95 -9.08
C HIS A 87 1.79 -1.72 -9.51
N ALA A 88 2.76 -0.99 -10.06
CA ALA A 88 4.02 -1.57 -10.50
C ALA A 88 4.91 -1.96 -9.29
N GLU A 89 5.66 -3.06 -9.43
CA GLU A 89 6.58 -3.53 -8.39
C GLU A 89 7.65 -2.51 -8.01
N GLU A 90 8.18 -1.79 -9.02
CA GLU A 90 9.25 -0.82 -8.84
C GLU A 90 8.90 0.26 -7.83
N GLU A 91 7.61 0.59 -7.74
CA GLU A 91 7.12 1.69 -6.93
C GLU A 91 6.76 1.27 -5.51
N TYR A 92 6.14 0.10 -5.37
CA TYR A 92 5.49 -0.29 -4.10
C TYR A 92 6.19 -1.42 -3.35
N LEU A 93 7.08 -2.17 -3.99
CA LEU A 93 7.75 -3.32 -3.37
C LEU A 93 8.47 -2.93 -2.06
N LEU A 94 9.34 -1.90 -2.13
CA LEU A 94 10.10 -1.48 -0.96
C LEU A 94 9.20 -0.88 0.13
N PRO A 95 8.25 0.04 -0.16
CA PRO A 95 7.27 0.49 0.82
C PRO A 95 6.47 -0.62 1.50
N VAL A 96 6.07 -1.65 0.75
CA VAL A 96 5.33 -2.81 1.31
C VAL A 96 6.19 -3.60 2.28
N LEU A 97 7.43 -3.90 1.92
CA LEU A 97 8.35 -4.62 2.81
C LEU A 97 8.70 -3.81 4.05
N GLU A 98 8.87 -2.49 3.93
CA GLU A 98 9.09 -1.58 5.07
C GLU A 98 7.88 -1.45 5.99
N ALA A 99 6.68 -1.62 5.45
CA ALA A 99 5.46 -1.72 6.23
C ALA A 99 5.27 -3.09 6.90
N GLY A 100 6.20 -4.04 6.71
CA GLY A 100 6.12 -5.39 7.27
C GLY A 100 5.28 -6.36 6.43
N GLY A 101 4.98 -6.02 5.17
CA GLY A 101 4.32 -6.95 4.24
C GLY A 101 5.19 -8.18 3.95
N SER A 102 4.59 -9.35 3.92
CA SER A 102 5.27 -10.64 3.71
C SER A 102 5.30 -11.07 2.24
N GLY A 103 4.70 -10.32 1.35
CA GLY A 103 4.71 -10.61 -0.08
C GLY A 103 3.96 -9.60 -0.92
N TYR A 104 4.15 -9.74 -2.23
CA TYR A 104 3.57 -8.85 -3.24
C TYR A 104 3.13 -9.65 -4.45
N VAL A 105 1.86 -9.52 -4.84
CA VAL A 105 1.26 -10.15 -6.02
C VAL A 105 0.54 -9.09 -6.86
N LYS A 106 0.66 -9.19 -8.19
CA LYS A 106 -0.09 -8.33 -9.11
C LYS A 106 -1.50 -8.87 -9.28
N LYS A 107 -2.51 -7.99 -9.27
CA LYS A 107 -3.91 -8.37 -9.54
C LYS A 107 -4.08 -9.01 -10.92
N THR A 108 -3.22 -8.65 -11.90
CA THR A 108 -3.23 -9.20 -13.26
C THR A 108 -2.76 -10.65 -13.36
N SER A 109 -2.09 -11.18 -12.35
CA SER A 109 -1.61 -12.56 -12.26
C SER A 109 -2.14 -13.30 -11.03
N ALA A 110 -3.18 -12.77 -10.40
CA ALA A 110 -3.73 -13.35 -9.17
C ALA A 110 -4.29 -14.76 -9.38
N ASP A 111 -4.85 -15.05 -10.53
CA ASP A 111 -5.34 -16.36 -10.92
C ASP A 111 -4.24 -17.46 -10.95
N MET A 112 -3.01 -17.08 -11.23
CA MET A 112 -1.87 -18.00 -11.31
C MET A 112 -1.04 -18.06 -10.02
N ASP A 113 -0.84 -16.90 -9.38
CA ASP A 113 0.20 -16.76 -8.35
C ASP A 113 -0.36 -16.68 -6.93
N LEU A 114 -1.64 -16.26 -6.75
CA LEU A 114 -2.17 -15.91 -5.43
C LEU A 114 -2.19 -17.08 -4.45
N THR A 115 -2.64 -18.26 -4.87
CA THR A 115 -2.73 -19.42 -3.98
C THR A 115 -1.35 -19.91 -3.55
N ALA A 116 -0.37 -19.91 -4.47
CA ALA A 116 1.03 -20.24 -4.14
C ALA A 116 1.65 -19.20 -3.19
N ALA A 117 1.38 -17.90 -3.42
CA ALA A 117 1.85 -16.83 -2.57
C ALA A 117 1.28 -16.93 -1.14
N ILE A 118 -0.02 -17.21 -1.00
CA ILE A 118 -0.67 -17.41 0.29
C ILE A 118 -0.03 -18.58 1.05
N ARG A 119 0.20 -19.72 0.39
CA ARG A 119 0.86 -20.89 1.03
C ARG A 119 2.28 -20.57 1.49
N THR A 120 3.02 -19.78 0.72
CA THR A 120 4.37 -19.33 1.07
C THR A 120 4.33 -18.44 2.30
N VAL A 121 3.48 -17.41 2.27
CA VAL A 121 3.36 -16.43 3.36
C VAL A 121 2.84 -17.07 4.65
N ALA A 122 1.90 -18.01 4.56
CA ALA A 122 1.37 -18.74 5.72
C ALA A 122 2.45 -19.56 6.46
N LYS A 123 3.54 -19.94 5.76
CA LYS A 123 4.71 -20.64 6.36
C LYS A 123 5.77 -19.70 6.93
N ASP A 124 5.45 -18.42 7.06
CA ASP A 124 6.40 -17.38 7.50
C ASP A 124 7.54 -17.11 6.51
N GLU A 125 7.31 -17.41 5.23
CA GLU A 125 8.24 -17.11 4.14
C GLU A 125 7.78 -15.86 3.38
N VAL A 126 8.71 -15.22 2.66
CA VAL A 126 8.39 -14.02 1.85
C VAL A 126 8.15 -14.44 0.41
N PHE A 127 7.02 -14.01 -0.16
CA PHE A 127 6.71 -14.23 -1.58
C PHE A 127 7.06 -12.99 -2.41
N LEU A 128 8.03 -13.12 -3.29
CA LEU A 128 8.45 -12.08 -4.22
C LEU A 128 8.70 -12.67 -5.60
N TYR A 129 8.46 -11.85 -6.65
CA TYR A 129 8.82 -12.25 -8.01
C TYR A 129 10.35 -12.27 -8.21
N PRO A 130 10.87 -13.06 -9.18
CA PRO A 130 12.33 -13.22 -9.39
C PRO A 130 13.10 -11.92 -9.62
N ASN A 131 12.46 -10.89 -10.19
CA ASN A 131 13.07 -9.57 -10.41
C ASN A 131 13.09 -8.69 -9.14
N ALA A 132 12.38 -9.05 -8.09
CA ALA A 132 12.28 -8.28 -6.85
C ALA A 132 13.65 -8.05 -6.19
N ALA A 133 14.52 -9.05 -6.18
CA ALA A 133 15.88 -8.92 -5.64
C ALA A 133 16.68 -7.79 -6.33
N ARG A 134 16.54 -7.66 -7.66
CA ARG A 134 17.17 -6.58 -8.42
C ARG A 134 16.60 -5.20 -8.04
N LEU A 135 15.27 -5.13 -7.89
CA LEU A 135 14.59 -3.91 -7.48
C LEU A 135 14.99 -3.47 -6.07
N LEU A 136 15.08 -4.41 -5.14
CA LEU A 136 15.58 -4.14 -3.79
C LEU A 136 17.00 -3.60 -3.80
N LEU A 137 17.91 -4.24 -4.54
CA LEU A 137 19.30 -3.77 -4.68
C LEU A 137 19.39 -2.38 -5.31
N GLN A 138 18.54 -2.05 -6.28
CA GLN A 138 18.46 -0.72 -6.87
C GLN A 138 17.91 0.30 -5.85
N GLY A 139 16.86 -0.05 -5.12
CA GLY A 139 16.30 0.80 -4.07
C GLY A 139 17.30 1.10 -2.95
N PHE A 140 18.06 0.10 -2.51
CA PHE A 140 19.12 0.29 -1.51
C PHE A 140 20.31 1.13 -2.04
N ARG A 141 20.70 0.98 -3.32
CA ARG A 141 21.76 1.80 -3.93
C ARG A 141 21.36 3.27 -4.04
N VAL A 142 20.13 3.55 -4.44
CA VAL A 142 19.61 4.93 -4.52
C VAL A 142 19.57 5.58 -3.14
N ARG A 143 19.35 4.82 -2.08
CA ARG A 143 19.39 5.31 -0.68
C ARG A 143 20.80 5.44 -0.14
N GLY A 144 21.75 4.57 -0.54
CA GLY A 144 23.14 4.61 -0.07
C GLY A 144 23.96 5.77 -0.62
N ASP A 145 23.61 6.30 -1.79
CA ASP A 145 24.37 7.35 -2.48
C ASP A 145 23.84 8.78 -2.26
N LYS A 146 22.72 8.95 -1.56
CA LYS A 146 22.20 10.27 -1.21
C LYS A 146 22.12 10.40 0.30
N LYS A 147 22.96 11.28 0.83
CA LYS A 147 22.91 11.77 2.21
C LYS A 147 21.49 12.08 2.63
N ASP A 148 21.17 11.82 3.88
CA ASP A 148 19.90 11.99 4.61
C ASP A 148 19.23 13.38 4.60
N ASP A 149 19.51 14.23 3.60
CA ASP A 149 19.17 15.66 3.64
C ASP A 149 18.14 16.16 2.61
N ASP A 150 17.58 15.27 1.75
CA ASP A 150 16.50 15.71 0.84
C ASP A 150 15.13 15.39 1.40
N PRO A 151 14.38 16.38 1.94
CA PRO A 151 13.08 16.19 2.53
C PRO A 151 12.02 15.57 1.58
N LEU A 152 12.24 15.67 0.24
CA LEU A 152 11.36 15.05 -0.75
C LEU A 152 11.34 13.52 -0.67
N HIS A 153 12.41 12.90 -0.15
CA HIS A 153 12.44 11.44 0.02
C HIS A 153 11.50 10.93 1.12
N ARG A 154 11.01 11.83 2.00
CA ARG A 154 10.01 11.49 3.02
C ARG A 154 8.59 11.37 2.46
N LEU A 155 8.38 11.80 1.21
CA LEU A 155 7.09 11.80 0.54
C LEU A 155 6.97 10.62 -0.42
N THR A 156 5.81 9.97 -0.38
CA THR A 156 5.41 9.00 -1.41
C THR A 156 5.17 9.73 -2.74
N GLU A 157 5.15 9.03 -3.86
CA GLU A 157 4.87 9.62 -5.16
C GLU A 157 3.50 10.32 -5.18
N ARG A 158 2.48 9.70 -4.59
CA ARG A 158 1.15 10.31 -4.48
C ARG A 158 1.14 11.60 -3.66
N GLU A 159 1.94 11.67 -2.61
CA GLU A 159 2.13 12.89 -1.84
C GLU A 159 2.90 13.94 -2.64
N ARG A 160 3.87 13.54 -3.47
CA ARG A 160 4.57 14.46 -4.39
C ARG A 160 3.64 15.03 -5.45
N ASP A 161 2.76 14.20 -6.05
CA ASP A 161 1.75 14.66 -7.01
C ASP A 161 0.84 15.71 -6.36
N VAL A 162 0.30 15.41 -5.18
CA VAL A 162 -0.55 16.34 -4.43
C VAL A 162 0.21 17.60 -4.03
N LEU A 163 1.48 17.50 -3.62
CA LEU A 163 2.34 18.64 -3.32
C LEU A 163 2.54 19.52 -4.56
N THR A 164 2.93 18.93 -5.69
CA THR A 164 3.17 19.64 -6.94
C THR A 164 1.92 20.40 -7.41
N MET A 165 0.79 19.69 -7.50
CA MET A 165 -0.47 20.32 -7.90
C MET A 165 -0.95 21.40 -6.91
N THR A 166 -0.71 21.19 -5.61
CA THR A 166 -1.02 22.21 -4.58
C THR A 166 -0.16 23.45 -4.78
N ALA A 167 1.11 23.29 -5.09
CA ALA A 167 2.04 24.39 -5.36
C ALA A 167 1.75 25.09 -6.70
N GLU A 168 1.22 24.38 -7.69
CA GLU A 168 0.70 24.94 -8.95
C GLU A 168 -0.61 25.72 -8.78
N GLY A 169 -1.22 25.67 -7.58
CA GLY A 169 -2.42 26.44 -7.27
C GLY A 169 -3.74 25.68 -7.40
N PHE A 170 -3.74 24.40 -7.72
CA PHE A 170 -4.97 23.59 -7.82
C PHE A 170 -5.67 23.46 -6.46
N SER A 171 -7.00 23.58 -6.50
CA SER A 171 -7.89 23.31 -5.36
C SER A 171 -7.95 21.79 -5.04
N SER A 172 -8.47 21.45 -3.84
CA SER A 172 -8.66 20.04 -3.48
C SER A 172 -9.63 19.31 -4.42
N SER A 173 -10.63 20.02 -4.97
CA SER A 173 -11.57 19.45 -5.93
C SER A 173 -10.88 19.14 -7.27
N GLU A 174 -10.12 20.09 -7.82
CA GLU A 174 -9.40 19.91 -9.09
C GLU A 174 -8.32 18.83 -8.99
N ILE A 175 -7.60 18.76 -7.87
CA ILE A 175 -6.63 17.67 -7.61
C ILE A 175 -7.36 16.34 -7.51
N GLY A 176 -8.50 16.31 -6.79
CA GLY A 176 -9.32 15.12 -6.66
C GLY A 176 -9.80 14.57 -8.00
N GLU A 177 -10.27 15.43 -8.89
CA GLU A 177 -10.66 15.05 -10.26
C GLU A 177 -9.48 14.48 -11.06
N LYS A 178 -8.33 15.14 -11.04
CA LYS A 178 -7.13 14.72 -11.79
C LYS A 178 -6.56 13.40 -11.28
N LEU A 179 -6.63 13.16 -9.98
CA LEU A 179 -6.05 11.99 -9.33
C LEU A 179 -7.07 10.88 -9.04
N PHE A 180 -8.35 11.08 -9.42
CA PHE A 180 -9.45 10.13 -9.19
C PHE A 180 -9.65 9.79 -7.70
N ILE A 181 -9.55 10.81 -6.83
CA ILE A 181 -9.76 10.69 -5.38
C ILE A 181 -10.69 11.78 -4.86
N SER A 182 -11.26 11.59 -3.66
CA SER A 182 -12.14 12.61 -3.08
C SER A 182 -11.35 13.86 -2.65
N PRO A 183 -11.97 15.08 -2.67
CA PRO A 183 -11.34 16.29 -2.13
C PRO A 183 -10.88 16.13 -0.68
N LYS A 184 -11.64 15.38 0.13
CA LYS A 184 -11.29 15.06 1.52
C LYS A 184 -10.01 14.21 1.60
N THR A 185 -9.82 13.30 0.66
CA THR A 185 -8.60 12.49 0.56
C THR A 185 -7.40 13.38 0.21
N VAL A 186 -7.57 14.35 -0.70
CA VAL A 186 -6.52 15.34 -1.02
C VAL A 186 -6.11 16.14 0.22
N ASP A 187 -7.09 16.58 1.03
CA ASP A 187 -6.79 17.31 2.27
C ASP A 187 -6.06 16.45 3.30
N THR A 188 -6.37 15.15 3.33
CA THR A 188 -5.61 14.18 4.15
C THR A 188 -4.16 14.07 3.69
N TYR A 189 -3.91 13.96 2.38
CA TYR A 189 -2.56 13.98 1.84
C TYR A 189 -1.82 15.28 2.16
N ARG A 190 -2.45 16.44 2.02
CA ARG A 190 -1.84 17.74 2.40
C ARG A 190 -1.42 17.77 3.86
N SER A 191 -2.27 17.28 4.76
CA SER A 191 -1.95 17.24 6.20
C SER A 191 -0.74 16.33 6.47
N ARG A 192 -0.69 15.16 5.83
CA ARG A 192 0.45 14.23 5.95
C ARG A 192 1.74 14.82 5.39
N ILE A 193 1.68 15.50 4.24
CA ILE A 193 2.83 16.21 3.64
C ILE A 193 3.36 17.25 4.59
N MET A 194 2.48 18.09 5.15
CA MET A 194 2.87 19.13 6.11
C MET A 194 3.56 18.52 7.33
N GLN A 195 3.01 17.43 7.88
CA GLN A 195 3.61 16.73 9.01
C GLN A 195 4.99 16.14 8.68
N LYS A 196 5.14 15.47 7.53
CA LYS A 196 6.40 14.86 7.09
C LYS A 196 7.50 15.87 6.78
N LEU A 197 7.12 17.05 6.29
CA LEU A 197 8.02 18.14 5.96
C LEU A 197 8.18 19.17 7.10
N GLU A 198 7.53 18.92 8.25
CA GLU A 198 7.56 19.80 9.44
C GLU A 198 7.11 21.23 9.13
N LEU A 199 6.12 21.38 8.21
CA LEU A 199 5.57 22.67 7.81
C LEU A 199 4.33 23.01 8.63
N THR A 200 4.16 24.28 8.98
CA THR A 200 3.05 24.77 9.81
C THR A 200 1.98 25.51 9.00
N HIS A 201 2.36 26.09 7.87
CA HIS A 201 1.47 26.87 7.03
C HIS A 201 1.44 26.42 5.57
N ARG A 202 0.27 26.51 4.94
CA ARG A 202 0.08 26.13 3.52
C ARG A 202 0.99 26.89 2.55
N SER A 203 1.31 28.15 2.85
CA SER A 203 2.24 28.96 2.06
C SER A 203 3.66 28.40 2.04
N GLU A 204 4.03 27.63 3.07
CA GLU A 204 5.33 26.98 3.14
C GLU A 204 5.44 25.80 2.19
N LEU A 205 4.33 25.11 1.87
CA LEU A 205 4.29 24.06 0.84
C LEU A 205 4.71 24.60 -0.53
N VAL A 206 4.18 25.77 -0.91
CA VAL A 206 4.52 26.41 -2.20
C VAL A 206 6.01 26.78 -2.24
N ARG A 207 6.51 27.42 -1.17
CA ARG A 207 7.93 27.77 -1.07
C ARG A 207 8.84 26.56 -1.08
N PHE A 208 8.43 25.49 -0.38
CA PHE A 208 9.17 24.22 -0.38
C PHE A 208 9.25 23.61 -1.78
N ALA A 209 8.11 23.52 -2.50
CA ALA A 209 8.04 22.97 -3.84
C ALA A 209 8.89 23.77 -4.86
N LEU A 210 8.93 25.09 -4.73
CA LEU A 210 9.80 25.96 -5.53
C LEU A 210 11.30 25.67 -5.26
N ASN A 211 11.70 25.62 -3.99
CA ASN A 211 13.08 25.34 -3.59
C ASN A 211 13.54 23.93 -3.96
N ALA A 212 12.63 22.97 -3.93
CA ALA A 212 12.87 21.59 -4.32
C ALA A 212 12.85 21.34 -5.84
N GLY A 213 12.63 22.39 -6.65
CA GLY A 213 12.61 22.29 -8.12
C GLY A 213 11.42 21.53 -8.71
N LEU A 214 10.36 21.30 -7.93
CA LEU A 214 9.13 20.64 -8.38
C LEU A 214 8.31 21.51 -9.33
N LEU A 215 8.47 22.84 -9.24
CA LEU A 215 7.84 23.80 -10.14
C LEU A 215 8.88 24.31 -11.14
N LYS A 216 8.62 24.13 -12.44
CA LYS A 216 9.39 24.80 -13.48
C LYS A 216 8.94 26.26 -13.51
N ALA A 217 9.85 27.17 -13.27
CA ALA A 217 9.60 28.58 -13.58
C ALA A 217 9.27 28.69 -15.08
N LYS A 218 8.05 29.16 -15.39
CA LYS A 218 7.67 29.50 -16.75
C LYS A 218 8.34 30.78 -17.15
#